data_f0fcdad5236661fc6657a8fc10ae2295
#
_entry.id   f0fcdad5236661fc6657a8fc10ae2295
#
_cell.length_a   1.000
_cell.length_b   1.000
_cell.length_c   1.000
_cell.angle_alpha   90.00
_cell.angle_beta   90.00
_cell.angle_gamma   90.00
#
_symmetry.space_group_name_H-M   'P 1'
#
loop_
_entity.id
_entity.type
_entity.pdbx_description
1 polymer ?
#
loop_
_entity_poly.entity_id
_entity_poly.type
_entity_poly.pdbx_seq_one_letter_code
_entity_poly.pdbx_strand_id
1 'polypeptide(L)'
;MHTFRGIRRTCASVSALVTSALTTSAACAPEKPLVGGFDGSVSILPAMLSHNEKFVREGAYRDYAVATPAPAARCVILTCMDSRLTHLLPAALNIKQGEAKIIKTAGAILSHPFGGIMRSIIVALYELRASEVFVIGHEDCGMRSIDVSGTTKKMVAAGVPEDRLKTLETAGVDVHKWLEGFASVDESVLAAVEIVRSHPLVPSNLRVTGLVIDPNSGALRLAKKNASPSHIH
;
A
#
# COMPACT_ATOMS: atom_id res chain seq x y z
N MET A 1 6.72 67.25 19.63
CA MET A 1 5.79 67.48 20.75
C MET A 1 4.51 66.70 20.47
N HIS A 2 4.34 65.58 21.08
CA HIS A 2 3.08 65.06 21.66
C HIS A 2 3.37 63.67 22.26
N THR A 3 3.40 63.70 23.55
CA THR A 3 3.51 62.57 24.47
C THR A 3 2.24 61.72 24.42
N PHE A 4 2.38 60.41 24.36
CA PHE A 4 1.33 59.49 24.71
C PHE A 4 1.78 58.54 25.84
N ARG A 5 1.03 58.65 26.96
CA ARG A 5 1.20 57.98 28.23
C ARG A 5 0.91 56.49 28.14
N GLY A 6 1.68 55.72 28.88
CA GLY A 6 1.47 54.29 29.09
C GLY A 6 0.22 53.95 29.87
N ILE A 7 -0.30 52.78 29.56
CA ILE A 7 -1.28 52.07 30.42
C ILE A 7 -0.66 50.70 30.73
N ARG A 8 -0.22 50.59 31.97
CA ARG A 8 0.09 49.30 32.59
C ARG A 8 -1.24 48.61 32.88
N ARG A 9 -1.44 47.39 32.35
CA ARG A 9 -2.47 46.46 32.84
C ARG A 9 -1.80 45.31 33.54
N THR A 10 -2.13 45.19 34.79
CA THR A 10 -1.76 44.15 35.73
C THR A 10 -2.27 42.76 35.30
N CYS A 11 -1.34 41.80 35.36
CA CYS A 11 -1.60 40.41 35.16
C CYS A 11 -2.31 39.85 36.40
N ALA A 12 -3.57 39.43 36.25
CA ALA A 12 -4.25 38.65 37.26
C ALA A 12 -4.12 37.17 36.88
N SER A 13 -3.51 36.42 37.75
CA SER A 13 -3.37 34.97 37.70
C SER A 13 -4.72 34.31 37.86
N VAL A 14 -5.16 33.57 36.86
CA VAL A 14 -6.27 32.60 37.00
C VAL A 14 -5.67 31.21 36.87
N SER A 15 -5.57 30.57 38.06
CA SER A 15 -5.23 29.17 38.19
C SER A 15 -6.42 28.36 37.72
N ALA A 16 -6.39 27.77 36.52
CA ALA A 16 -7.41 26.83 36.07
C ALA A 16 -6.86 25.41 36.24
N LEU A 17 -7.48 24.66 37.11
CA LEU A 17 -7.34 23.24 37.28
C LEU A 17 -7.64 22.53 35.94
N VAL A 18 -6.62 21.97 35.31
CA VAL A 18 -6.77 21.04 34.19
C VAL A 18 -7.04 19.66 34.77
N THR A 19 -8.28 19.25 34.82
CA THR A 19 -8.70 17.88 35.06
C THR A 19 -8.28 17.04 33.87
N SER A 20 -7.33 16.14 34.12
CA SER A 20 -6.86 15.11 33.21
C SER A 20 -8.03 14.19 32.84
N ALA A 21 -8.60 14.36 31.65
CA ALA A 21 -9.44 13.36 31.04
C ALA A 21 -8.51 12.33 30.39
N LEU A 22 -8.31 11.20 31.05
CA LEU A 22 -7.76 9.97 30.49
C LEU A 22 -8.69 9.52 29.35
N THR A 23 -8.34 9.85 28.11
CA THR A 23 -8.92 9.20 26.94
C THR A 23 -8.43 7.77 26.92
N THR A 24 -9.25 6.86 27.40
CA THR A 24 -9.10 5.43 27.16
C THR A 24 -9.13 5.21 25.66
N SER A 25 -7.97 4.86 25.10
CA SER A 25 -7.87 4.29 23.76
C SER A 25 -8.79 3.07 23.73
N ALA A 26 -9.88 3.17 22.96
CA ALA A 26 -10.71 2.03 22.66
C ALA A 26 -9.86 1.03 21.91
N ALA A 27 -9.39 -0.02 22.58
CA ALA A 27 -8.76 -1.15 21.94
C ALA A 27 -9.75 -1.69 20.90
N CYS A 28 -9.35 -1.68 19.63
CA CYS A 28 -10.10 -2.31 18.55
C CYS A 28 -10.29 -3.78 18.95
N ALA A 29 -11.55 -4.17 19.18
CA ALA A 29 -11.88 -5.56 19.49
C ALA A 29 -11.42 -6.41 18.31
N PRO A 30 -10.85 -7.61 18.53
CA PRO A 30 -10.45 -8.48 17.44
C PRO A 30 -11.69 -8.80 16.60
N GLU A 31 -11.69 -8.35 15.35
CA GLU A 31 -12.72 -8.70 14.39
C GLU A 31 -12.79 -10.23 14.29
N LYS A 32 -14.00 -10.77 14.40
CA LYS A 32 -14.25 -12.18 14.10
C LYS A 32 -13.69 -12.48 12.72
N PRO A 33 -12.94 -13.58 12.54
CA PRO A 33 -12.48 -13.96 11.22
C PRO A 33 -13.71 -14.07 10.31
N LEU A 34 -13.64 -13.46 9.14
CA LEU A 34 -14.63 -13.59 8.08
C LEU A 34 -14.61 -15.05 7.58
N VAL A 35 -15.18 -15.95 8.37
CA VAL A 35 -15.50 -17.33 8.00
C VAL A 35 -16.95 -17.30 7.50
N GLY A 36 -17.10 -16.91 6.25
CA GLY A 36 -18.37 -16.92 5.59
C GLY A 36 -18.15 -16.68 4.13
N GLY A 37 -18.70 -17.55 3.29
CA GLY A 37 -18.66 -17.39 1.85
C GLY A 37 -19.09 -15.99 1.41
N PHE A 38 -18.92 -15.66 0.13
CA PHE A 38 -19.42 -14.44 -0.51
C PHE A 38 -20.95 -14.42 -0.39
N ASP A 39 -21.42 -14.12 0.83
CA ASP A 39 -22.82 -13.84 1.10
C ASP A 39 -23.06 -12.43 0.58
N GLY A 40 -23.65 -12.31 -0.58
CA GLY A 40 -24.02 -11.03 -1.20
C GLY A 40 -25.13 -10.28 -0.47
N SER A 41 -25.47 -10.65 0.78
CA SER A 41 -26.61 -10.11 1.52
C SER A 41 -26.45 -8.66 2.00
N VAL A 42 -25.20 -8.19 2.17
CA VAL A 42 -24.93 -6.81 2.61
C VAL A 42 -23.97 -6.10 1.66
N SER A 43 -24.51 -5.22 0.82
CA SER A 43 -23.70 -4.34 -0.03
C SER A 43 -23.38 -3.03 0.70
N ILE A 44 -22.11 -2.63 0.70
CA ILE A 44 -21.67 -1.32 1.20
C ILE A 44 -21.98 -0.18 0.21
N LEU A 45 -22.40 -0.51 -1.01
CA LEU A 45 -22.62 0.47 -2.09
C LEU A 45 -23.61 1.58 -1.71
N PRO A 46 -24.78 1.32 -1.10
CA PRO A 46 -25.70 2.39 -0.73
C PRO A 46 -25.08 3.40 0.26
N ALA A 47 -24.31 2.92 1.23
CA ALA A 47 -23.61 3.78 2.18
C ALA A 47 -22.51 4.62 1.50
N MET A 48 -21.78 4.02 0.57
CA MET A 48 -20.76 4.73 -0.21
C MET A 48 -21.36 5.84 -1.07
N LEU A 49 -22.48 5.58 -1.75
CA LEU A 49 -23.14 6.57 -2.60
C LEU A 49 -23.73 7.73 -1.77
N SER A 50 -24.40 7.41 -0.68
CA SER A 50 -24.93 8.44 0.24
C SER A 50 -23.83 9.32 0.83
N HIS A 51 -22.71 8.72 1.24
CA HIS A 51 -21.55 9.49 1.72
C HIS A 51 -20.96 10.36 0.61
N ASN A 52 -20.83 9.83 -0.62
CA ASN A 52 -20.29 10.57 -1.76
C ASN A 52 -21.14 11.79 -2.10
N GLU A 53 -22.47 11.67 -2.13
CA GLU A 53 -23.37 12.82 -2.32
C GLU A 53 -23.14 13.92 -1.30
N LYS A 54 -22.97 13.55 -0.01
CA LYS A 54 -22.65 14.50 1.05
C LYS A 54 -21.26 15.14 0.82
N PHE A 55 -20.24 14.35 0.53
CA PHE A 55 -18.87 14.78 0.27
C PHE A 55 -18.81 15.83 -0.87
N VAL A 56 -19.54 15.57 -1.97
CA VAL A 56 -19.60 16.51 -3.09
C VAL A 56 -20.37 17.77 -2.72
N ARG A 57 -21.55 17.65 -2.09
CA ARG A 57 -22.38 18.80 -1.68
C ARG A 57 -21.63 19.74 -0.73
N GLU A 58 -20.84 19.20 0.20
CA GLU A 58 -20.06 19.98 1.16
C GLU A 58 -18.75 20.51 0.57
N GLY A 59 -18.38 20.10 -0.64
CA GLY A 59 -17.18 20.53 -1.34
C GLY A 59 -15.89 19.99 -0.72
N ALA A 60 -15.96 18.92 0.07
CA ALA A 60 -14.81 18.32 0.76
C ALA A 60 -13.73 17.78 -0.21
N TYR A 61 -14.07 17.56 -1.49
CA TYR A 61 -13.11 17.18 -2.53
C TYR A 61 -12.01 18.25 -2.78
N ARG A 62 -12.25 19.51 -2.37
CA ARG A 62 -11.28 20.60 -2.58
C ARG A 62 -9.98 20.36 -1.83
N ASP A 63 -10.02 19.65 -0.72
CA ASP A 63 -8.83 19.30 0.09
C ASP A 63 -7.94 18.27 -0.63
N TYR A 64 -8.47 17.63 -1.69
CA TYR A 64 -7.77 16.61 -2.48
C TYR A 64 -7.41 17.08 -3.90
N ALA A 65 -7.61 18.36 -4.20
CA ALA A 65 -7.33 18.90 -5.52
C ALA A 65 -5.82 18.90 -5.84
N VAL A 66 -5.46 18.39 -7.01
CA VAL A 66 -4.10 18.46 -7.56
C VAL A 66 -4.15 19.06 -8.96
N ALA A 67 -3.18 19.90 -9.28
CA ALA A 67 -3.19 20.69 -10.53
C ALA A 67 -2.89 19.85 -11.79
N THR A 68 -2.23 18.70 -11.65
CA THR A 68 -1.78 17.88 -12.78
C THR A 68 -1.79 16.39 -12.43
N PRO A 69 -2.04 15.49 -13.38
CA PRO A 69 -1.92 14.06 -13.18
C PRO A 69 -0.47 13.57 -13.05
N ALA A 70 0.53 14.36 -13.45
CA ALA A 70 1.93 14.01 -13.31
C ALA A 70 2.36 14.08 -11.83
N PRO A 71 3.10 13.09 -11.29
CA PRO A 71 3.53 13.09 -9.90
C PRO A 71 4.59 14.17 -9.66
N ALA A 72 4.40 15.02 -8.64
CA ALA A 72 5.35 16.09 -8.33
C ALA A 72 6.73 15.56 -7.90
N ALA A 73 6.79 14.47 -7.12
CA ALA A 73 8.03 13.80 -6.75
C ALA A 73 8.63 12.95 -7.88
N ARG A 74 7.94 12.87 -9.04
CA ARG A 74 8.39 12.13 -10.22
C ARG A 74 8.76 10.68 -9.97
N CYS A 75 8.07 10.01 -9.05
CA CYS A 75 8.33 8.61 -8.72
C CYS A 75 7.10 7.71 -8.84
N VAL A 76 7.38 6.43 -9.02
CA VAL A 76 6.41 5.34 -8.92
C VAL A 76 6.77 4.48 -7.72
N ILE A 77 5.76 4.11 -6.94
CA ILE A 77 5.90 3.19 -5.81
C ILE A 77 5.04 1.97 -6.09
N LEU A 78 5.66 0.81 -6.20
CA LEU A 78 4.98 -0.49 -6.16
C LEU A 78 5.01 -1.00 -4.71
N THR A 79 3.86 -1.27 -4.12
CA THR A 79 3.77 -1.71 -2.71
C THR A 79 2.66 -2.74 -2.49
N CYS A 80 2.58 -3.27 -1.27
CA CYS A 80 1.54 -4.21 -0.90
C CYS A 80 0.17 -3.51 -0.76
N MET A 81 -0.89 -4.27 -1.05
CA MET A 81 -2.28 -3.83 -0.85
C MET A 81 -2.74 -3.89 0.62
N ASP A 82 -1.88 -4.27 1.55
CA ASP A 82 -2.17 -4.28 2.98
C ASP A 82 -2.79 -2.95 3.42
N SER A 83 -3.92 -3.02 4.12
CA SER A 83 -4.69 -1.85 4.54
C SER A 83 -3.94 -0.97 5.54
N ARG A 84 -3.03 -1.55 6.34
CA ARG A 84 -2.17 -0.82 7.28
C ARG A 84 -1.28 0.20 6.56
N LEU A 85 -0.89 -0.07 5.31
CA LEU A 85 -0.01 0.80 4.52
C LEU A 85 -0.73 1.94 3.82
N THR A 86 -2.05 1.97 3.80
CA THR A 86 -2.81 2.93 2.97
C THR A 86 -2.51 4.38 3.33
N HIS A 87 -2.41 4.68 4.61
CA HIS A 87 -2.05 6.02 5.11
C HIS A 87 -0.63 6.06 5.68
N LEU A 88 -0.17 4.97 6.30
CA LEU A 88 1.15 4.90 6.92
C LEU A 88 2.28 5.11 5.90
N LEU A 89 2.23 4.42 4.76
CA LEU A 89 3.34 4.47 3.80
C LEU A 89 3.55 5.89 3.23
N PRO A 90 2.54 6.59 2.70
CA PRO A 90 2.74 7.97 2.25
C PRO A 90 3.21 8.89 3.36
N ALA A 91 2.69 8.75 4.59
CA ALA A 91 3.09 9.56 5.73
C ALA A 91 4.55 9.32 6.13
N ALA A 92 4.98 8.04 6.21
CA ALA A 92 6.36 7.67 6.53
C ALA A 92 7.39 8.16 5.49
N LEU A 93 6.97 8.28 4.22
CA LEU A 93 7.78 8.78 3.13
C LEU A 93 7.67 10.32 2.94
N ASN A 94 6.85 11.00 3.74
CA ASN A 94 6.50 12.41 3.55
C ASN A 94 5.97 12.71 2.13
N ILE A 95 5.18 11.79 1.58
CA ILE A 95 4.57 11.92 0.26
C ILE A 95 3.11 12.38 0.43
N LYS A 96 2.78 13.50 -0.19
CA LYS A 96 1.45 14.09 -0.18
C LYS A 96 0.62 13.66 -1.40
N GLN A 97 -0.64 14.04 -1.38
CA GLN A 97 -1.57 13.86 -2.50
C GLN A 97 -0.98 14.42 -3.81
N GLY A 98 -0.94 13.61 -4.86
CA GLY A 98 -0.43 14.00 -6.18
C GLY A 98 1.09 13.96 -6.36
N GLU A 99 1.88 13.59 -5.34
CA GLU A 99 3.34 13.60 -5.42
C GLU A 99 3.93 12.32 -6.00
N ALA A 100 3.29 11.17 -5.82
CA ALA A 100 3.76 9.89 -6.35
C ALA A 100 2.64 9.09 -7.03
N LYS A 101 2.99 8.16 -7.90
CA LYS A 101 2.10 7.12 -8.40
C LYS A 101 2.29 5.87 -7.56
N ILE A 102 1.24 5.45 -6.85
CA ILE A 102 1.28 4.28 -5.98
C ILE A 102 0.49 3.15 -6.63
N ILE A 103 1.16 2.03 -6.90
CA ILE A 103 0.60 0.80 -7.42
C ILE A 103 0.57 -0.21 -6.28
N LYS A 104 -0.59 -0.79 -6.00
CA LYS A 104 -0.77 -1.77 -4.92
C LYS A 104 -1.09 -3.15 -5.49
N THR A 105 -0.38 -4.16 -4.99
CA THR A 105 -0.59 -5.57 -5.34
C THR A 105 -0.50 -6.45 -4.10
N ALA A 106 -0.93 -7.69 -4.16
CA ALA A 106 -0.68 -8.66 -3.08
C ALA A 106 0.83 -8.87 -2.93
N GLY A 107 1.38 -8.55 -1.76
CA GLY A 107 2.80 -8.71 -1.42
C GLY A 107 3.80 -7.80 -2.16
N ALA A 108 3.36 -6.76 -2.86
CA ALA A 108 4.20 -5.97 -3.77
C ALA A 108 4.84 -6.82 -4.90
N ILE A 109 4.27 -7.99 -5.19
CA ILE A 109 4.78 -8.93 -6.18
C ILE A 109 4.56 -8.39 -7.60
N LEU A 110 5.60 -8.46 -8.43
CA LEU A 110 5.55 -8.26 -9.87
C LEU A 110 5.82 -9.62 -10.53
N SER A 111 4.76 -10.34 -10.87
CA SER A 111 4.85 -11.75 -11.32
C SER A 111 5.15 -11.91 -12.81
N HIS A 112 4.93 -10.87 -13.62
CA HIS A 112 5.09 -10.98 -15.07
C HIS A 112 5.60 -9.67 -15.68
N PRO A 113 6.68 -9.71 -16.52
CA PRO A 113 7.27 -8.51 -17.11
C PRO A 113 6.34 -7.77 -18.09
N PHE A 114 5.35 -8.45 -18.69
CA PHE A 114 4.36 -7.84 -19.58
C PHE A 114 2.95 -7.83 -18.99
N GLY A 115 2.83 -7.85 -17.65
CA GLY A 115 1.56 -7.75 -16.94
C GLY A 115 1.09 -6.30 -16.73
N GLY A 116 -0.12 -6.14 -16.16
CA GLY A 116 -0.75 -4.84 -15.91
C GLY A 116 0.05 -3.93 -14.99
N ILE A 117 0.79 -4.50 -14.03
CA ILE A 117 1.66 -3.76 -13.10
C ILE A 117 2.80 -3.10 -13.88
N MET A 118 3.53 -3.90 -14.67
CA MET A 118 4.65 -3.38 -15.47
C MET A 118 4.17 -2.37 -16.51
N ARG A 119 3.03 -2.61 -17.17
CA ARG A 119 2.39 -1.63 -18.05
C ARG A 119 2.14 -0.30 -17.34
N SER A 120 1.67 -0.32 -16.10
CA SER A 120 1.43 0.90 -15.30
C SER A 120 2.73 1.65 -14.99
N ILE A 121 3.81 0.92 -14.69
CA ILE A 121 5.14 1.51 -14.49
C ILE A 121 5.61 2.18 -15.80
N ILE A 122 5.53 1.50 -16.94
CA ILE A 122 5.92 2.05 -18.25
C ILE A 122 5.13 3.34 -18.56
N VAL A 123 3.81 3.32 -18.39
CA VAL A 123 2.97 4.53 -18.60
C VAL A 123 3.42 5.66 -17.66
N ALA A 124 3.72 5.36 -16.40
CA ALA A 124 4.18 6.38 -15.46
C ALA A 124 5.53 6.98 -15.86
N LEU A 125 6.45 6.18 -16.40
CA LEU A 125 7.75 6.65 -16.86
C LEU A 125 7.62 7.58 -18.08
N TYR A 126 6.88 7.18 -19.10
CA TYR A 126 6.86 7.87 -20.38
C TYR A 126 5.81 8.97 -20.48
N GLU A 127 4.61 8.73 -19.96
CA GLU A 127 3.50 9.68 -20.05
C GLU A 127 3.42 10.63 -18.84
N LEU A 128 3.79 10.14 -17.65
CA LEU A 128 3.67 10.91 -16.41
C LEU A 128 5.01 11.41 -15.88
N ARG A 129 6.10 11.25 -16.65
CA ARG A 129 7.46 11.78 -16.37
C ARG A 129 8.05 11.27 -15.04
N ALA A 130 7.69 10.08 -14.59
CA ALA A 130 8.36 9.47 -13.46
C ALA A 130 9.82 9.15 -13.86
N SER A 131 10.75 9.35 -12.94
CA SER A 131 12.20 9.17 -13.18
C SER A 131 12.84 8.21 -12.18
N GLU A 132 12.04 7.63 -11.27
CA GLU A 132 12.49 6.71 -10.25
C GLU A 132 11.37 5.74 -9.87
N VAL A 133 11.74 4.49 -9.58
CA VAL A 133 10.81 3.44 -9.15
C VAL A 133 11.26 2.89 -7.80
N PHE A 134 10.33 2.83 -6.86
CA PHE A 134 10.52 2.16 -5.58
C PHE A 134 9.64 0.92 -5.51
N VAL A 135 10.22 -0.22 -5.15
CA VAL A 135 9.48 -1.43 -4.78
C VAL A 135 9.55 -1.57 -3.27
N ILE A 136 8.40 -1.44 -2.61
CA ILE A 136 8.35 -1.38 -1.14
C ILE A 136 7.49 -2.52 -0.62
N GLY A 137 8.15 -3.59 -0.14
CA GLY A 137 7.53 -4.65 0.63
C GLY A 137 7.32 -4.23 2.09
N HIS A 138 6.73 -5.11 2.90
CA HIS A 138 6.58 -4.84 4.33
C HIS A 138 6.80 -6.09 5.16
N GLU A 139 7.24 -5.90 6.40
CA GLU A 139 7.33 -6.98 7.37
C GLU A 139 5.92 -7.53 7.68
N ASP A 140 5.85 -8.76 8.15
CA ASP A 140 4.60 -9.42 8.51
C ASP A 140 3.53 -9.40 7.38
N CYS A 141 3.97 -9.64 6.14
CA CYS A 141 3.10 -9.70 4.98
C CYS A 141 2.37 -11.03 4.90
N GLY A 142 1.04 -11.00 4.74
CA GLY A 142 0.21 -12.20 4.59
C GLY A 142 0.61 -13.08 3.39
N MET A 143 1.24 -12.54 2.36
CA MET A 143 1.74 -13.32 1.22
C MET A 143 2.91 -14.23 1.56
N ARG A 144 3.59 -14.01 2.70
CA ARG A 144 4.65 -14.89 3.19
C ARG A 144 4.14 -16.25 3.66
N SER A 145 2.89 -16.31 4.11
CA SER A 145 2.29 -17.51 4.72
C SER A 145 1.01 -17.93 4.01
N ILE A 146 0.82 -17.55 2.76
CA ILE A 146 -0.39 -17.92 2.01
C ILE A 146 -0.46 -19.44 1.85
N ASP A 147 -1.54 -20.03 2.34
CA ASP A 147 -1.89 -21.41 2.07
C ASP A 147 -2.69 -21.51 0.75
N VAL A 148 -1.98 -21.78 -0.34
CA VAL A 148 -2.59 -21.89 -1.66
C VAL A 148 -3.61 -23.01 -1.73
N SER A 149 -3.32 -24.17 -1.14
CA SER A 149 -4.25 -25.31 -1.09
C SER A 149 -5.51 -24.98 -0.30
N GLY A 150 -5.36 -24.30 0.83
CA GLY A 150 -6.50 -23.77 1.60
C GLY A 150 -7.29 -22.72 0.82
N THR A 151 -6.61 -21.89 0.04
CA THR A 151 -7.27 -20.87 -0.80
C THR A 151 -8.12 -21.51 -1.90
N THR A 152 -7.61 -22.53 -2.60
CA THR A 152 -8.38 -23.25 -3.63
C THR A 152 -9.58 -24.00 -3.03
N LYS A 153 -9.43 -24.61 -1.85
CA LYS A 153 -10.56 -25.19 -1.11
C LYS A 153 -11.64 -24.15 -0.76
N LYS A 154 -11.23 -22.94 -0.35
CA LYS A 154 -12.16 -21.83 -0.09
C LYS A 154 -12.88 -21.38 -1.35
N MET A 155 -12.21 -21.38 -2.52
CA MET A 155 -12.86 -21.10 -3.81
C MET A 155 -13.97 -22.11 -4.11
N VAL A 156 -13.69 -23.38 -3.96
CA VAL A 156 -14.68 -24.45 -4.18
C VAL A 156 -15.85 -24.31 -3.19
N ALA A 157 -15.56 -24.08 -1.91
CA ALA A 157 -16.58 -23.87 -0.89
C ALA A 157 -17.44 -22.61 -1.15
N ALA A 158 -16.88 -21.61 -1.84
CA ALA A 158 -17.60 -20.42 -2.29
C ALA A 158 -18.39 -20.61 -3.59
N GLY A 159 -18.46 -21.83 -4.14
CA GLY A 159 -19.25 -22.17 -5.31
C GLY A 159 -18.49 -22.17 -6.65
N VAL A 160 -17.16 -22.05 -6.64
CA VAL A 160 -16.36 -22.26 -7.85
C VAL A 160 -16.32 -23.76 -8.15
N PRO A 161 -16.82 -24.23 -9.32
CA PRO A 161 -16.77 -25.65 -9.66
C PRO A 161 -15.34 -26.16 -9.74
N GLU A 162 -15.08 -27.32 -9.16
CA GLU A 162 -13.73 -27.91 -9.10
C GLU A 162 -13.16 -28.25 -10.48
N ASP A 163 -14.02 -28.60 -11.45
CA ASP A 163 -13.65 -28.86 -12.82
C ASP A 163 -13.08 -27.64 -13.54
N ARG A 164 -13.45 -26.43 -13.12
CA ARG A 164 -12.82 -25.19 -13.66
C ARG A 164 -11.35 -25.09 -13.32
N LEU A 165 -10.94 -25.51 -12.12
CA LEU A 165 -9.52 -25.52 -11.73
C LEU A 165 -8.75 -26.50 -12.63
N LYS A 166 -9.28 -27.70 -12.87
CA LYS A 166 -8.70 -28.68 -13.79
C LYS A 166 -8.64 -28.17 -15.23
N THR A 167 -9.66 -27.44 -15.67
CA THR A 167 -9.68 -26.82 -17.00
C THR A 167 -8.57 -25.79 -17.16
N LEU A 168 -8.34 -24.95 -16.14
CA LEU A 168 -7.24 -23.96 -16.15
C LEU A 168 -5.87 -24.66 -16.21
N GLU A 169 -5.65 -25.69 -15.41
CA GLU A 169 -4.42 -26.49 -15.45
C GLU A 169 -4.19 -27.11 -16.83
N THR A 170 -5.22 -27.68 -17.43
CA THR A 170 -5.16 -28.25 -18.78
C THR A 170 -4.86 -27.18 -19.84
N ALA A 171 -5.31 -25.94 -19.63
CA ALA A 171 -5.02 -24.80 -20.48
C ALA A 171 -3.62 -24.19 -20.20
N GLY A 172 -2.82 -24.78 -19.33
CA GLY A 172 -1.48 -24.32 -19.00
C GLY A 172 -1.39 -23.22 -17.95
N VAL A 173 -2.50 -22.96 -17.22
CA VAL A 173 -2.52 -22.01 -16.10
C VAL A 173 -2.29 -22.76 -14.80
N ASP A 174 -1.09 -22.70 -14.27
CA ASP A 174 -0.77 -23.22 -12.94
C ASP A 174 -1.30 -22.27 -11.87
N VAL A 175 -2.51 -22.58 -11.36
CA VAL A 175 -3.19 -21.75 -10.35
C VAL A 175 -2.42 -21.73 -9.03
N HIS A 176 -1.72 -22.81 -8.67
CA HIS A 176 -0.90 -22.87 -7.47
C HIS A 176 0.25 -21.89 -7.55
N LYS A 177 1.04 -21.97 -8.62
CA LYS A 177 2.15 -21.06 -8.87
C LYS A 177 1.70 -19.60 -9.02
N TRP A 178 0.55 -19.37 -9.64
CA TRP A 178 0.00 -18.03 -9.80
C TRP A 178 -0.41 -17.37 -8.48
N LEU A 179 -0.90 -18.16 -7.51
CA LEU A 179 -1.28 -17.69 -6.18
C LEU A 179 -0.12 -17.72 -5.18
N GLU A 180 1.02 -18.30 -5.55
CA GLU A 180 2.15 -18.47 -4.64
C GLU A 180 2.66 -17.12 -4.12
N GLY A 181 3.02 -17.12 -2.84
CA GLY A 181 3.64 -15.98 -2.19
C GLY A 181 5.17 -16.06 -2.22
N PHE A 182 5.80 -15.70 -1.12
CA PHE A 182 7.25 -15.70 -0.99
C PHE A 182 7.70 -16.14 0.42
N ALA A 183 8.89 -16.71 0.53
CA ALA A 183 9.49 -17.05 1.82
C ALA A 183 10.15 -15.82 2.50
N SER A 184 10.73 -14.94 1.71
CA SER A 184 11.44 -13.75 2.17
C SER A 184 10.91 -12.49 1.48
N VAL A 185 10.54 -11.47 2.26
CA VAL A 185 10.12 -10.18 1.72
C VAL A 185 11.26 -9.50 0.96
N ASP A 186 12.48 -9.60 1.47
CA ASP A 186 13.65 -9.02 0.83
C ASP A 186 13.90 -9.61 -0.55
N GLU A 187 13.86 -10.94 -0.69
CA GLU A 187 14.05 -11.63 -1.96
C GLU A 187 12.93 -11.31 -2.96
N SER A 188 11.68 -11.26 -2.50
CA SER A 188 10.53 -10.87 -3.32
C SER A 188 10.67 -9.45 -3.86
N VAL A 189 11.05 -8.50 -3.00
CA VAL A 189 11.30 -7.11 -3.39
C VAL A 189 12.44 -7.02 -4.39
N LEU A 190 13.56 -7.71 -4.15
CA LEU A 190 14.69 -7.69 -5.06
C LEU A 190 14.40 -8.35 -6.41
N ALA A 191 13.58 -9.42 -6.42
CA ALA A 191 13.11 -10.03 -7.67
C ALA A 191 12.24 -9.05 -8.48
N ALA A 192 11.32 -8.33 -7.83
CA ALA A 192 10.52 -7.32 -8.52
C ALA A 192 11.39 -6.14 -9.04
N VAL A 193 12.40 -5.71 -8.29
CA VAL A 193 13.38 -4.71 -8.72
C VAL A 193 14.11 -5.19 -9.98
N GLU A 194 14.54 -6.45 -10.01
CA GLU A 194 15.26 -7.01 -11.15
C GLU A 194 14.38 -7.10 -12.40
N ILE A 195 13.11 -7.51 -12.26
CA ILE A 195 12.16 -7.53 -13.37
C ILE A 195 11.98 -6.11 -13.96
N VAL A 196 11.90 -5.07 -13.14
CA VAL A 196 11.80 -3.69 -13.65
C VAL A 196 13.08 -3.27 -14.34
N ARG A 197 14.26 -3.54 -13.77
CA ARG A 197 15.56 -3.14 -14.31
C ARG A 197 15.89 -3.81 -15.63
N SER A 198 15.62 -5.11 -15.73
CA SER A 198 15.91 -5.91 -16.91
C SER A 198 14.87 -5.79 -18.02
N HIS A 199 13.78 -5.05 -17.79
CA HIS A 199 12.71 -4.95 -18.77
C HIS A 199 13.14 -4.17 -20.02
N PRO A 200 12.94 -4.70 -21.25
CA PRO A 200 13.48 -4.11 -22.49
C PRO A 200 12.95 -2.71 -22.82
N LEU A 201 11.83 -2.30 -22.23
CA LEU A 201 11.26 -0.95 -22.43
C LEU A 201 11.61 0.00 -21.29
N VAL A 202 12.52 -0.35 -20.40
CA VAL A 202 12.97 0.50 -19.29
C VAL A 202 14.34 1.08 -19.63
N PRO A 203 14.57 2.40 -19.47
CA PRO A 203 15.86 3.01 -19.70
C PRO A 203 16.92 2.45 -18.75
N SER A 204 18.12 2.15 -19.26
CA SER A 204 19.21 1.54 -18.48
C SER A 204 19.70 2.40 -17.31
N ASN A 205 19.47 3.70 -17.35
CA ASN A 205 19.82 4.66 -16.29
C ASN A 205 18.69 4.90 -15.28
N LEU A 206 17.56 4.19 -15.40
CA LEU A 206 16.46 4.33 -14.43
C LEU A 206 16.91 3.83 -13.06
N ARG A 207 16.68 4.67 -12.03
CA ARG A 207 16.87 4.24 -10.65
C ARG A 207 15.68 3.41 -10.17
N VAL A 208 15.96 2.19 -9.75
CA VAL A 208 14.98 1.28 -9.16
C VAL A 208 15.50 0.81 -7.81
N THR A 209 14.79 1.08 -6.74
CA THR A 209 15.23 0.80 -5.38
C THR A 209 14.23 -0.11 -4.67
N GLY A 210 14.73 -1.15 -4.01
CA GLY A 210 13.95 -2.05 -3.15
C GLY A 210 14.05 -1.65 -1.69
N LEU A 211 12.90 -1.55 -1.04
CA LEU A 211 12.76 -1.17 0.36
C LEU A 211 11.80 -2.11 1.09
N VAL A 212 11.93 -2.17 2.40
CA VAL A 212 10.99 -2.87 3.29
C VAL A 212 10.59 -1.93 4.41
N ILE A 213 9.27 -1.81 4.64
CA ILE A 213 8.69 -1.01 5.72
C ILE A 213 8.17 -1.91 6.83
N ASP A 214 8.36 -1.52 8.08
CA ASP A 214 7.65 -2.11 9.22
C ASP A 214 6.25 -1.47 9.32
N PRO A 215 5.16 -2.25 9.19
CA PRO A 215 3.80 -1.73 9.22
C PRO A 215 3.35 -1.23 10.60
N ASN A 216 4.10 -1.52 11.67
CA ASN A 216 3.77 -1.10 13.04
C ASN A 216 4.43 0.23 13.41
N SER A 217 5.64 0.48 12.93
CA SER A 217 6.43 1.66 13.30
C SER A 217 6.63 2.65 12.15
N GLY A 218 6.42 2.21 10.89
CA GLY A 218 6.77 3.00 9.71
C GLY A 218 8.28 3.03 9.40
N ALA A 219 9.10 2.29 10.15
CA ALA A 219 10.54 2.23 9.93
C ALA A 219 10.85 1.62 8.55
N LEU A 220 11.72 2.29 7.78
CA LEU A 220 12.06 1.93 6.41
C LEU A 220 13.52 1.48 6.34
N ARG A 221 13.78 0.41 5.60
CA ARG A 221 15.13 -0.09 5.33
C ARG A 221 15.29 -0.51 3.87
N LEU A 222 16.53 -0.55 3.39
CA LEU A 222 16.84 -1.17 2.09
C LEU A 222 16.59 -2.69 2.16
N ALA A 223 16.06 -3.24 1.07
CA ALA A 223 16.00 -4.68 0.88
C ALA A 223 17.41 -5.25 0.74
N LYS A 224 17.69 -6.38 1.40
CA LYS A 224 19.01 -7.02 1.46
C LYS A 224 18.97 -8.41 0.83
N LYS A 225 20.00 -8.76 0.08
CA LYS A 225 20.21 -10.17 -0.28
C LYS A 225 20.50 -10.95 1.00
N ASN A 226 19.81 -12.06 1.22
CA ASN A 226 20.20 -12.99 2.26
C ASN A 226 21.61 -13.45 1.95
N ALA A 227 22.51 -13.40 2.95
CA ALA A 227 23.79 -14.05 2.82
C ALA A 227 23.49 -15.54 2.57
N SER A 228 23.94 -16.10 1.45
CA SER A 228 23.91 -17.55 1.25
C SER A 228 24.60 -18.17 2.44
N PRO A 229 24.04 -19.24 3.06
CA PRO A 229 24.78 -19.96 4.07
C PRO A 229 26.12 -20.37 3.45
N SER A 230 27.22 -19.88 3.99
CA SER A 230 28.55 -20.29 3.61
C SER A 230 28.61 -21.81 3.76
N HIS A 231 28.70 -22.52 2.64
CA HIS A 231 29.07 -23.93 2.67
C HIS A 231 30.46 -23.99 3.32
N ILE A 232 30.47 -24.28 4.61
CA ILE A 232 31.71 -24.71 5.28
C ILE A 232 31.93 -26.13 4.78
N HIS A 233 32.92 -26.27 3.91
CA HIS A 233 33.49 -27.56 3.52
C HIS A 233 34.36 -28.10 4.64
#